data_b1efabcafe0e6a8ccc89eb3596a7b638
#
_entry.id   b1efabcafe0e6a8ccc89eb3596a7b638
#
_cell.length_a   1.000
_cell.length_b   1.000
_cell.length_c   1.000
_cell.angle_alpha   90.00
_cell.angle_beta   90.00
_cell.angle_gamma   90.00
#
_symmetry.space_group_name_H-M   'P 1'
#
loop_
_entity.id
_entity.type
_entity.pdbx_description
1 polymer ?
#
loop_
_entity_poly.entity_id
_entity_poly.type
_entity_poly.pdbx_seq_one_letter_code
_entity_poly.pdbx_strand_id
1 'polypeptide(L)'
;MKIAVAGGTGIAGRHVTGSVRAAGHTAVVLSRSAGVDLMDGHGLADALRGVSAVIDVTNTTTARRARSVAFFGTVTRNLLEAEQRAGVGHHVALSIVGTDRVDFGYYLGKRHQEELVLAGPVPGSVLRTTQFHEFAGQLLDRFRGPVALAPRMLSQPVAAAEAAAALVELALAGPAGLAPELAGPQEFWMADLVRRVARARGQHRPVLAVRLPGAAGKAMAGGGQLPSGPGPRGVLTFDEWLAAGGATGSVPASTGPASTGRAGR
;
A
#
# COMPACT_ATOMS: atom_id res chain seq x y z
N MET A 1 6.84 -0.77 21.36
CA MET A 1 7.60 0.19 20.54
C MET A 1 6.70 1.36 20.13
N LYS A 2 7.28 2.48 19.75
CA LYS A 2 6.58 3.61 19.13
C LYS A 2 6.89 3.59 17.62
N ILE A 3 5.88 3.43 16.78
CA ILE A 3 6.03 3.27 15.32
C ILE A 3 5.29 4.43 14.65
N ALA A 4 5.99 5.17 13.80
CA ALA A 4 5.37 6.22 13.01
C ALA A 4 4.86 5.68 11.66
N VAL A 5 3.72 6.19 11.21
CA VAL A 5 3.07 5.78 9.94
C VAL A 5 2.93 7.01 9.04
N ALA A 6 3.81 7.12 8.06
CA ALA A 6 3.74 8.14 7.04
C ALA A 6 2.66 7.80 6.02
N GLY A 7 1.73 8.73 5.77
CA GLY A 7 0.55 8.45 4.97
C GLY A 7 -0.56 7.69 5.74
N GLY A 8 -0.55 7.74 7.07
CA GLY A 8 -1.43 6.98 7.95
C GLY A 8 -2.94 7.23 7.79
N THR A 9 -3.35 8.29 7.09
CA THR A 9 -4.76 8.59 6.79
C THR A 9 -5.26 7.94 5.49
N GLY A 10 -4.37 7.41 4.66
CA GLY A 10 -4.70 6.69 3.42
C GLY A 10 -5.29 5.29 3.67
N ILE A 11 -5.64 4.57 2.60
CA ILE A 11 -6.21 3.21 2.70
C ILE A 11 -5.23 2.29 3.44
N ALA A 12 -4.02 2.09 2.93
CA ALA A 12 -3.02 1.27 3.59
C ALA A 12 -2.65 1.82 4.98
N GLY A 13 -2.53 3.15 5.12
CA GLY A 13 -2.14 3.79 6.37
C GLY A 13 -3.09 3.56 7.53
N ARG A 14 -4.41 3.55 7.29
CA ARG A 14 -5.39 3.21 8.33
C ARG A 14 -5.25 1.76 8.80
N HIS A 15 -5.05 0.81 7.87
CA HIS A 15 -4.80 -0.59 8.22
C HIS A 15 -3.48 -0.74 8.98
N VAL A 16 -2.38 -0.12 8.52
CA VAL A 16 -1.08 -0.14 9.24
C VAL A 16 -1.23 0.43 10.64
N THR A 17 -1.88 1.58 10.79
CA THR A 17 -2.12 2.21 12.10
C THR A 17 -2.93 1.29 13.02
N GLY A 18 -3.95 0.61 12.49
CA GLY A 18 -4.74 -0.39 13.20
C GLY A 18 -3.91 -1.60 13.62
N SER A 19 -3.12 -2.15 12.70
CA SER A 19 -2.26 -3.32 12.94
C SER A 19 -1.16 -3.03 13.97
N VAL A 20 -0.54 -1.84 13.93
CA VAL A 20 0.43 -1.41 14.95
C VAL A 20 -0.20 -1.42 16.35
N ARG A 21 -1.41 -0.88 16.48
CA ARG A 21 -2.13 -0.85 17.77
C ARG A 21 -2.59 -2.24 18.21
N ALA A 22 -3.09 -3.06 17.30
CA ALA A 22 -3.49 -4.44 17.58
C ALA A 22 -2.32 -5.31 18.05
N ALA A 23 -1.10 -5.02 17.57
CA ALA A 23 0.14 -5.66 18.03
C ALA A 23 0.65 -5.10 19.39
N GLY A 24 -0.10 -4.24 20.08
CA GLY A 24 0.27 -3.68 21.38
C GLY A 24 1.29 -2.54 21.32
N HIS A 25 1.45 -1.89 20.17
CA HIS A 25 2.42 -0.82 19.98
C HIS A 25 1.75 0.55 19.83
N THR A 26 2.52 1.63 20.07
CA THR A 26 2.03 3.00 19.91
C THR A 26 2.19 3.44 18.46
N ALA A 27 1.09 3.79 17.79
CA ALA A 27 1.10 4.33 16.43
C ALA A 27 1.08 5.86 16.43
N VAL A 28 2.04 6.49 15.73
CA VAL A 28 2.10 7.94 15.47
C VAL A 28 1.76 8.18 14.01
N VAL A 29 0.65 8.84 13.75
CA VAL A 29 0.24 9.15 12.36
C VAL A 29 0.93 10.40 11.88
N LEU A 30 1.76 10.29 10.83
CA LEU A 30 2.36 11.43 10.15
C LEU A 30 1.45 11.87 9.02
N SER A 31 0.73 12.96 9.24
CA SER A 31 -0.19 13.54 8.24
C SER A 31 -0.39 15.04 8.49
N ARG A 32 -0.84 15.75 7.46
CA ARG A 32 -1.14 17.20 7.58
C ARG A 32 -2.19 17.49 8.64
N SER A 33 -3.19 16.65 8.80
CA SER A 33 -4.20 16.76 9.86
C SER A 33 -3.65 16.58 11.27
N ALA A 34 -2.48 15.94 11.40
CA ALA A 34 -1.74 15.79 12.65
C ALA A 34 -0.59 16.82 12.79
N GLY A 35 -0.57 17.86 11.96
CA GLY A 35 0.44 18.92 11.99
C GLY A 35 1.79 18.54 11.37
N VAL A 36 1.83 17.50 10.56
CA VAL A 36 3.07 17.04 9.90
C VAL A 36 2.92 17.12 8.38
N ASP A 37 3.74 17.95 7.73
CA ASP A 37 3.85 17.97 6.27
C ASP A 37 5.14 17.27 5.82
N LEU A 38 4.97 16.18 5.08
CA LEU A 38 6.10 15.38 4.60
C LEU A 38 6.82 16.02 3.41
N MET A 39 6.20 17.02 2.74
CA MET A 39 6.80 17.67 1.57
C MET A 39 7.81 18.74 1.96
N ASP A 40 7.61 19.43 3.06
CA ASP A 40 8.53 20.46 3.59
C ASP A 40 9.24 20.04 4.89
N GLY A 41 8.85 18.90 5.47
CA GLY A 41 9.42 18.36 6.70
C GLY A 41 8.88 19.01 7.99
N HIS A 42 7.89 19.90 7.88
CA HIS A 42 7.30 20.55 9.06
C HIS A 42 6.71 19.52 10.03
N GLY A 43 7.00 19.67 11.32
CA GLY A 43 6.49 18.82 12.39
C GLY A 43 7.15 17.45 12.52
N LEU A 44 8.02 17.04 11.57
CA LEU A 44 8.67 15.71 11.61
C LEU A 44 9.56 15.51 12.84
N ALA A 45 10.38 16.51 13.18
CA ALA A 45 11.32 16.40 14.31
C ALA A 45 10.60 16.10 15.64
N ASP A 46 9.47 16.74 15.87
CA ASP A 46 8.67 16.53 17.09
C ASP A 46 7.92 15.20 17.06
N ALA A 47 7.33 14.86 15.92
CA ALA A 47 6.57 13.64 15.75
C ALA A 47 7.43 12.37 15.87
N LEU A 48 8.71 12.44 15.47
CA LEU A 48 9.64 11.31 15.50
C LEU A 48 10.36 11.14 16.84
N ARG A 49 10.14 11.98 17.85
CA ARG A 49 10.77 11.79 19.17
C ARG A 49 10.40 10.45 19.80
N GLY A 50 11.41 9.62 20.07
CA GLY A 50 11.27 8.29 20.65
C GLY A 50 10.59 7.26 19.74
N VAL A 51 10.48 7.54 18.44
CA VAL A 51 10.03 6.57 17.44
C VAL A 51 11.15 5.58 17.16
N SER A 52 10.82 4.29 17.18
CA SER A 52 11.78 3.20 16.92
C SER A 52 11.83 2.79 15.45
N ALA A 53 10.69 2.88 14.75
CA ALA A 53 10.59 2.54 13.34
C ALA A 53 9.56 3.43 12.64
N VAL A 54 9.76 3.67 11.33
CA VAL A 54 8.82 4.37 10.46
C VAL A 54 8.31 3.41 9.39
N ILE A 55 6.99 3.39 9.18
CA ILE A 55 6.36 2.67 8.06
C ILE A 55 5.83 3.72 7.07
N ASP A 56 6.46 3.79 5.90
CA ASP A 56 6.08 4.71 4.83
C ASP A 56 5.13 4.05 3.84
N VAL A 57 3.86 4.44 3.93
CA VAL A 57 2.79 4.07 2.98
C VAL A 57 2.26 5.30 2.24
N THR A 58 3.10 6.31 2.06
CA THR A 58 2.74 7.52 1.31
C THR A 58 2.42 7.19 -0.14
N ASN A 59 1.49 7.95 -0.72
CA ASN A 59 1.00 7.71 -2.07
C ASN A 59 0.64 9.01 -2.79
N THR A 60 0.71 8.97 -4.12
CA THR A 60 0.24 10.01 -5.02
C THR A 60 -0.56 9.40 -6.18
N THR A 61 -1.49 10.15 -6.75
CA THR A 61 -2.33 9.67 -7.86
C THR A 61 -1.78 10.05 -9.24
N THR A 62 -0.60 10.66 -9.31
CA THR A 62 -0.03 11.14 -10.57
C THR A 62 0.60 10.02 -11.39
N ALA A 63 0.28 9.96 -12.68
CA ALA A 63 0.96 9.10 -13.65
C ALA A 63 2.15 9.81 -14.34
N ARG A 64 2.36 11.12 -14.09
CA ARG A 64 3.44 11.90 -14.71
C ARG A 64 4.76 11.60 -14.00
N ARG A 65 5.74 11.05 -14.75
CA ARG A 65 7.07 10.66 -14.24
C ARG A 65 7.72 11.73 -13.35
N ALA A 66 7.88 12.94 -13.86
CA ALA A 66 8.57 14.01 -13.12
C ALA A 66 7.88 14.33 -11.77
N ARG A 67 6.55 14.38 -11.76
CA ARG A 67 5.78 14.63 -10.52
C ARG A 67 5.86 13.46 -9.55
N SER A 68 5.83 12.22 -10.05
CA SER A 68 5.93 11.02 -9.23
C SER A 68 7.32 10.93 -8.57
N VAL A 69 8.38 11.07 -9.36
CA VAL A 69 9.77 11.05 -8.87
C VAL A 69 10.01 12.18 -7.87
N ALA A 70 9.52 13.41 -8.16
CA ALA A 70 9.66 14.53 -7.24
C ALA A 70 8.93 14.29 -5.91
N PHE A 71 7.68 13.80 -5.96
CA PHE A 71 6.90 13.51 -4.75
C PHE A 71 7.59 12.48 -3.86
N PHE A 72 7.82 11.27 -4.40
CA PHE A 72 8.42 10.20 -3.62
C PHE A 72 9.84 10.55 -3.16
N GLY A 73 10.64 11.18 -4.04
CA GLY A 73 12.00 11.59 -3.71
C GLY A 73 12.05 12.64 -2.59
N THR A 74 11.17 13.65 -2.60
CA THR A 74 11.14 14.68 -1.57
C THR A 74 10.66 14.11 -0.24
N VAL A 75 9.54 13.39 -0.24
CA VAL A 75 8.98 12.79 0.98
C VAL A 75 9.98 11.84 1.63
N THR A 76 10.59 10.96 0.85
CA THR A 76 11.53 9.96 1.39
C THR A 76 12.80 10.61 1.96
N ARG A 77 13.37 11.62 1.28
CA ARG A 77 14.55 12.32 1.83
C ARG A 77 14.22 13.04 3.14
N ASN A 78 13.10 13.76 3.19
CA ASN A 78 12.67 14.47 4.40
C ASN A 78 12.45 13.49 5.57
N LEU A 79 11.84 12.32 5.31
CA LEU A 79 11.67 11.28 6.32
C LEU A 79 13.04 10.76 6.80
N LEU A 80 13.88 10.29 5.89
CA LEU A 80 15.19 9.68 6.24
C LEU A 80 16.10 10.67 6.99
N GLU A 81 16.11 11.95 6.59
CA GLU A 81 16.88 12.97 7.31
C GLU A 81 16.34 13.22 8.72
N ALA A 82 15.02 13.30 8.88
CA ALA A 82 14.41 13.49 10.20
C ALA A 82 14.56 12.26 11.08
N GLU A 83 14.44 11.07 10.52
CA GLU A 83 14.64 9.77 11.16
C GLU A 83 16.08 9.62 11.67
N GLN A 84 17.06 9.95 10.84
CA GLN A 84 18.48 9.92 11.23
C GLN A 84 18.73 10.84 12.43
N ARG A 85 18.20 12.08 12.40
CA ARG A 85 18.34 13.03 13.51
C ARG A 85 17.63 12.58 14.79
N ALA A 86 16.50 11.87 14.66
CA ALA A 86 15.73 11.35 15.79
C ALA A 86 16.23 10.00 16.33
N GLY A 87 17.22 9.37 15.68
CA GLY A 87 17.75 8.06 16.05
C GLY A 87 16.79 6.91 15.78
N VAL A 88 15.92 7.04 14.75
CA VAL A 88 15.05 5.94 14.28
C VAL A 88 15.92 4.82 13.73
N GLY A 89 15.69 3.60 14.19
CA GLY A 89 16.51 2.44 13.83
C GLY A 89 16.07 1.68 12.57
N HIS A 90 14.87 1.93 12.04
CA HIS A 90 14.35 1.20 10.90
C HIS A 90 13.32 1.99 10.09
N HIS A 91 13.53 2.09 8.77
CA HIS A 91 12.56 2.62 7.80
C HIS A 91 11.98 1.49 6.96
N VAL A 92 10.66 1.35 6.91
CA VAL A 92 9.95 0.33 6.12
C VAL A 92 9.11 1.02 5.07
N ALA A 93 9.40 0.80 3.79
CA ALA A 93 8.65 1.37 2.69
C ALA A 93 7.73 0.34 2.01
N LEU A 94 6.47 0.72 1.81
CA LEU A 94 5.56 -0.02 0.93
C LEU A 94 5.87 0.32 -0.52
N SER A 95 6.12 -0.70 -1.34
CA SER A 95 6.30 -0.56 -2.78
C SER A 95 5.36 -1.49 -3.57
N ILE A 96 5.59 -1.63 -4.86
CA ILE A 96 4.70 -2.33 -5.78
C ILE A 96 5.47 -3.38 -6.56
N VAL A 97 4.91 -4.58 -6.68
CA VAL A 97 5.43 -5.64 -7.56
C VAL A 97 5.49 -5.14 -8.99
N GLY A 98 6.62 -5.33 -9.64
CA GLY A 98 6.85 -4.95 -11.03
C GLY A 98 7.32 -3.50 -11.23
N THR A 99 7.69 -2.76 -10.19
CA THR A 99 8.31 -1.42 -10.33
C THR A 99 9.57 -1.44 -11.20
N ASP A 100 10.31 -2.53 -11.19
CA ASP A 100 11.52 -2.79 -11.97
C ASP A 100 11.27 -3.27 -13.41
N ARG A 101 10.05 -3.75 -13.72
CA ARG A 101 9.68 -4.36 -15.00
C ARG A 101 8.72 -3.51 -15.83
N VAL A 102 8.06 -2.53 -15.21
CA VAL A 102 7.04 -1.69 -15.86
C VAL A 102 7.44 -0.22 -15.79
N ASP A 103 7.89 0.34 -16.89
CA ASP A 103 8.28 1.76 -16.99
C ASP A 103 7.04 2.67 -17.11
N PHE A 104 6.21 2.68 -16.09
CA PHE A 104 5.08 3.60 -15.94
C PHE A 104 5.46 4.74 -15.00
N GLY A 105 5.05 5.97 -15.32
CA GLY A 105 5.53 7.16 -14.61
C GLY A 105 5.37 7.11 -13.09
N TYR A 106 4.28 6.53 -12.58
CA TYR A 106 4.07 6.31 -11.15
C TYR A 106 5.11 5.32 -10.57
N TYR A 107 5.42 4.22 -11.27
CA TYR A 107 6.37 3.21 -10.80
C TYR A 107 7.81 3.69 -10.80
N LEU A 108 8.16 4.60 -11.70
CA LEU A 108 9.48 5.24 -11.69
C LEU A 108 9.69 6.07 -10.40
N GLY A 109 8.62 6.69 -9.88
CA GLY A 109 8.67 7.35 -8.56
C GLY A 109 8.86 6.36 -7.42
N LYS A 110 8.16 5.22 -7.45
CA LYS A 110 8.33 4.16 -6.44
C LYS A 110 9.71 3.52 -6.50
N ARG A 111 10.24 3.27 -7.70
CA ARG A 111 11.62 2.78 -7.89
C ARG A 111 12.63 3.75 -7.27
N HIS A 112 12.46 5.05 -7.51
CA HIS A 112 13.32 6.06 -6.90
C HIS A 112 13.20 6.09 -5.37
N GLN A 113 12.00 5.86 -4.82
CA GLN A 113 11.80 5.70 -3.37
C GLN A 113 12.57 4.49 -2.84
N GLU A 114 12.46 3.32 -3.49
CA GLU A 114 13.20 2.11 -3.11
C GLU A 114 14.72 2.35 -3.08
N GLU A 115 15.26 3.00 -4.12
CA GLU A 115 16.68 3.36 -4.21
C GLU A 115 17.13 4.22 -3.02
N LEU A 116 16.35 5.26 -2.67
CA LEU A 116 16.65 6.14 -1.55
C LEU A 116 16.59 5.42 -0.20
N VAL A 117 15.61 4.54 0.01
CA VAL A 117 15.47 3.77 1.25
C VAL A 117 16.61 2.77 1.41
N LEU A 118 16.94 2.02 0.35
CA LEU A 118 17.96 0.97 0.40
C LEU A 118 19.41 1.52 0.50
N ALA A 119 19.65 2.73 -0.02
CA ALA A 119 20.95 3.41 0.05
C ALA A 119 21.01 4.48 1.16
N GLY A 120 19.92 4.67 1.92
CA GLY A 120 19.78 5.75 2.89
C GLY A 120 20.57 5.56 4.17
N PRO A 121 20.63 6.61 5.02
CA PRO A 121 21.39 6.59 6.28
C PRO A 121 20.69 5.81 7.41
N VAL A 122 19.39 5.51 7.26
CA VAL A 122 18.61 4.71 8.20
C VAL A 122 18.47 3.30 7.62
N PRO A 123 18.74 2.24 8.40
CA PRO A 123 18.56 0.87 7.92
C PRO A 123 17.16 0.65 7.39
N GLY A 124 17.04 0.22 6.13
CA GLY A 124 15.77 0.19 5.41
C GLY A 124 15.27 -1.20 5.04
N SER A 125 13.95 -1.32 4.93
CA SER A 125 13.28 -2.45 4.29
C SER A 125 12.27 -1.96 3.26
N VAL A 126 12.15 -2.68 2.16
CA VAL A 126 11.15 -2.43 1.12
C VAL A 126 10.29 -3.67 0.96
N LEU A 127 8.98 -3.54 1.16
CA LEU A 127 8.01 -4.57 0.86
C LEU A 127 7.28 -4.23 -0.44
N ARG A 128 7.51 -4.99 -1.49
CA ARG A 128 6.70 -4.91 -2.71
C ARG A 128 5.44 -5.75 -2.56
N THR A 129 4.28 -5.13 -2.73
CA THR A 129 3.00 -5.83 -2.77
C THR A 129 2.37 -5.75 -4.16
N THR A 130 1.52 -6.71 -4.51
CA THR A 130 0.63 -6.58 -5.66
C THR A 130 -0.46 -5.54 -5.36
N GLN A 131 -1.34 -5.26 -6.34
CA GLN A 131 -2.41 -4.27 -6.17
C GLN A 131 -3.35 -4.67 -5.04
N PHE A 132 -3.87 -3.68 -4.31
CA PHE A 132 -4.87 -3.94 -3.29
C PHE A 132 -6.25 -4.22 -3.91
N HIS A 133 -7.09 -4.99 -3.20
CA HIS A 133 -8.48 -5.23 -3.58
C HIS A 133 -9.25 -3.94 -3.84
N GLU A 134 -9.00 -2.91 -3.03
CA GLU A 134 -9.59 -1.57 -3.10
C GLU A 134 -9.30 -0.85 -4.42
N PHE A 135 -8.24 -1.23 -5.13
CA PHE A 135 -7.86 -0.57 -6.38
C PHE A 135 -8.91 -0.69 -7.48
N ALA A 136 -9.62 -1.81 -7.53
CA ALA A 136 -10.72 -2.01 -8.47
C ALA A 136 -11.86 -0.99 -8.26
N GLY A 137 -12.20 -0.72 -6.99
CA GLY A 137 -13.17 0.31 -6.62
C GLY A 137 -12.69 1.72 -6.97
N GLN A 138 -11.43 2.03 -6.70
CA GLN A 138 -10.84 3.32 -7.08
C GLN A 138 -10.85 3.57 -8.59
N LEU A 139 -10.62 2.52 -9.40
CA LEU A 139 -10.73 2.62 -10.85
C LEU A 139 -12.17 2.89 -11.28
N LEU A 140 -13.15 2.20 -10.69
CA LEU A 140 -14.55 2.42 -10.97
C LEU A 140 -14.99 3.86 -10.65
N ASP A 141 -14.52 4.42 -9.53
CA ASP A 141 -14.87 5.76 -9.04
C ASP A 141 -14.29 6.89 -9.89
N ARG A 142 -13.21 6.63 -10.64
CA ARG A 142 -12.63 7.61 -11.58
C ARG A 142 -13.54 7.94 -12.76
N PHE A 143 -14.48 7.05 -13.08
CA PHE A 143 -15.39 7.20 -14.22
C PHE A 143 -16.82 7.41 -13.74
N ARG A 144 -17.32 8.62 -13.86
CA ARG A 144 -18.72 8.98 -13.48
C ARG A 144 -19.74 8.84 -14.62
N GLY A 145 -19.27 8.55 -15.83
CA GLY A 145 -20.09 8.40 -17.03
C GLY A 145 -20.77 7.03 -17.15
N PRO A 146 -21.51 6.80 -18.26
CA PRO A 146 -22.25 5.56 -18.50
C PRO A 146 -21.34 4.34 -18.70
N VAL A 147 -20.06 4.54 -19.00
CA VAL A 147 -19.07 3.48 -19.21
C VAL A 147 -17.90 3.71 -18.27
N ALA A 148 -17.41 2.64 -17.61
CA ALA A 148 -16.16 2.65 -16.87
C ALA A 148 -15.04 2.04 -17.72
N LEU A 149 -13.80 2.51 -17.52
CA LEU A 149 -12.63 1.97 -18.19
C LEU A 149 -11.70 1.31 -17.15
N ALA A 150 -11.16 0.16 -17.50
CA ALA A 150 -10.14 -0.52 -16.70
C ALA A 150 -8.93 -0.86 -17.57
N PRO A 151 -7.70 -0.74 -17.07
CA PRO A 151 -6.54 -1.14 -17.84
C PRO A 151 -6.57 -2.64 -18.12
N ARG A 152 -6.15 -3.06 -19.32
CA ARG A 152 -5.89 -4.47 -19.60
C ARG A 152 -4.61 -4.88 -18.87
N MET A 153 -4.77 -5.32 -17.65
CA MET A 153 -3.71 -5.62 -16.70
C MET A 153 -4.04 -6.92 -15.99
N LEU A 154 -3.10 -7.85 -16.01
CA LEU A 154 -3.17 -9.06 -15.19
C LEU A 154 -2.67 -8.70 -13.79
N SER A 155 -3.43 -9.07 -12.77
CA SER A 155 -3.22 -8.69 -11.38
C SER A 155 -3.45 -9.86 -10.45
N GLN A 156 -2.77 -9.88 -9.32
CA GLN A 156 -2.93 -10.87 -8.26
C GLN A 156 -3.21 -10.12 -6.93
N PRO A 157 -4.40 -9.50 -6.79
CA PRO A 157 -4.64 -8.51 -5.74
C PRO A 157 -4.63 -9.11 -4.34
N VAL A 158 -4.08 -8.36 -3.39
CA VAL A 158 -3.97 -8.68 -1.96
C VAL A 158 -4.84 -7.73 -1.14
N ALA A 159 -5.34 -8.17 0.02
CA ALA A 159 -6.04 -7.29 0.93
C ALA A 159 -5.09 -6.26 1.56
N ALA A 160 -5.51 -4.98 1.61
CA ALA A 160 -4.69 -3.93 2.24
C ALA A 160 -4.41 -4.21 3.73
N ALA A 161 -5.30 -4.92 4.41
CA ALA A 161 -5.11 -5.35 5.79
C ALA A 161 -3.97 -6.38 5.94
N GLU A 162 -3.85 -7.33 5.00
CA GLU A 162 -2.77 -8.33 5.00
C GLU A 162 -1.41 -7.68 4.68
N ALA A 163 -1.40 -6.75 3.72
CA ALA A 163 -0.20 -5.96 3.43
C ALA A 163 0.22 -5.11 4.64
N ALA A 164 -0.74 -4.55 5.38
CA ALA A 164 -0.47 -3.79 6.59
C ALA A 164 0.12 -4.66 7.70
N ALA A 165 -0.40 -5.87 7.91
CA ALA A 165 0.14 -6.82 8.87
C ALA A 165 1.60 -7.18 8.52
N ALA A 166 1.88 -7.50 7.25
CA ALA A 166 3.23 -7.81 6.79
C ALA A 166 4.22 -6.64 6.95
N LEU A 167 3.77 -5.39 6.74
CA LEU A 167 4.60 -4.19 6.98
C LEU A 167 4.93 -4.03 8.48
N VAL A 168 3.97 -4.30 9.36
CA VAL A 168 4.19 -4.24 10.81
C VAL A 168 5.13 -5.34 11.26
N GLU A 169 4.95 -6.58 10.79
CA GLU A 169 5.86 -7.70 11.06
C GLU A 169 7.28 -7.36 10.63
N LEU A 170 7.45 -6.80 9.42
CA LEU A 170 8.75 -6.38 8.91
C LEU A 170 9.37 -5.28 9.78
N ALA A 171 8.56 -4.30 10.24
CA ALA A 171 9.03 -3.23 11.13
C ALA A 171 9.50 -3.76 12.51
N LEU A 172 8.89 -4.83 12.99
CA LEU A 172 9.23 -5.48 14.25
C LEU A 172 10.43 -6.43 14.14
N ALA A 173 10.61 -7.07 12.98
CA ALA A 173 11.70 -8.03 12.74
C ALA A 173 13.06 -7.35 12.54
N GLY A 174 13.08 -6.06 12.16
CA GLY A 174 14.31 -5.31 11.87
C GLY A 174 14.65 -5.23 10.38
N PRO A 175 15.71 -4.50 10.01
CA PRO A 175 16.05 -4.22 8.62
C PRO A 175 16.36 -5.48 7.80
N ALA A 176 15.72 -5.59 6.63
CA ALA A 176 15.83 -6.75 5.74
C ALA A 176 16.18 -6.37 4.27
N GLY A 177 16.37 -5.09 3.96
CA GLY A 177 16.58 -4.65 2.58
C GLY A 177 15.33 -4.90 1.73
N LEU A 178 15.50 -5.48 0.54
CA LEU A 178 14.36 -5.83 -0.32
C LEU A 178 13.74 -7.15 0.18
N ALA A 179 12.57 -7.06 0.80
CA ALA A 179 11.83 -8.21 1.32
C ALA A 179 11.19 -9.03 0.18
N PRO A 180 10.85 -10.32 0.40
CA PRO A 180 10.08 -11.11 -0.54
C PRO A 180 8.74 -10.45 -0.92
N GLU A 181 8.35 -10.57 -2.20
CA GLU A 181 7.13 -9.95 -2.72
C GLU A 181 5.87 -10.59 -2.13
N LEU A 182 4.97 -9.77 -1.58
CA LEU A 182 3.67 -10.20 -1.09
C LEU A 182 2.60 -10.06 -2.18
N ALA A 183 1.90 -11.14 -2.49
CA ALA A 183 0.80 -11.14 -3.43
C ALA A 183 -0.47 -11.75 -2.84
N GLY A 184 -1.61 -11.49 -3.49
CA GLY A 184 -2.86 -12.14 -3.12
C GLY A 184 -2.93 -13.61 -3.56
N PRO A 185 -4.04 -14.31 -3.23
CA PRO A 185 -4.16 -15.74 -3.50
C PRO A 185 -4.48 -16.08 -4.95
N GLN A 186 -5.06 -15.16 -5.73
CA GLN A 186 -5.66 -15.46 -7.03
C GLN A 186 -5.35 -14.41 -8.09
N GLU A 187 -5.17 -14.83 -9.33
CA GLU A 187 -4.95 -13.95 -10.48
C GLU A 187 -6.25 -13.58 -11.17
N PHE A 188 -6.36 -12.32 -11.61
CA PHE A 188 -7.51 -11.77 -12.31
C PHE A 188 -7.10 -10.74 -13.35
N TRP A 189 -7.90 -10.60 -14.40
CA TRP A 189 -7.89 -9.39 -15.20
C TRP A 189 -8.51 -8.24 -14.42
N MET A 190 -7.86 -7.08 -14.41
CA MET A 190 -8.36 -5.90 -13.66
C MET A 190 -9.79 -5.50 -14.05
N ALA A 191 -10.16 -5.63 -15.32
CA ALA A 191 -11.51 -5.35 -15.76
C ALA A 191 -12.58 -6.26 -15.11
N ASP A 192 -12.24 -7.52 -14.80
CA ASP A 192 -13.16 -8.44 -14.14
C ASP A 192 -13.36 -8.07 -12.67
N LEU A 193 -12.30 -7.62 -11.99
CA LEU A 193 -12.40 -7.09 -10.63
C LEU A 193 -13.28 -5.84 -10.58
N VAL A 194 -13.07 -4.91 -11.51
CA VAL A 194 -13.91 -3.69 -11.61
C VAL A 194 -15.38 -4.03 -11.87
N ARG A 195 -15.67 -5.04 -12.73
CA ARG A 195 -17.04 -5.53 -12.98
C ARG A 195 -17.67 -6.14 -11.72
N ARG A 196 -16.90 -6.92 -10.94
CA ARG A 196 -17.37 -7.49 -9.66
C ARG A 196 -17.72 -6.41 -8.67
N VAL A 197 -16.86 -5.39 -8.49
CA VAL A 197 -17.15 -4.23 -7.63
C VAL A 197 -18.38 -3.46 -8.12
N ALA A 198 -18.50 -3.21 -9.43
CA ALA A 198 -19.67 -2.52 -9.99
C ALA A 198 -20.97 -3.27 -9.65
N ARG A 199 -21.02 -4.59 -9.85
CA ARG A 199 -22.17 -5.42 -9.47
C ARG A 199 -22.47 -5.38 -7.99
N ALA A 200 -21.46 -5.50 -7.13
CA ALA A 200 -21.60 -5.44 -5.67
C ALA A 200 -22.16 -4.09 -5.19
N ARG A 201 -21.89 -3.01 -5.94
CA ARG A 201 -22.44 -1.66 -5.70
C ARG A 201 -23.79 -1.40 -6.41
N GLY A 202 -24.42 -2.41 -7.04
CA GLY A 202 -25.67 -2.25 -7.80
C GLY A 202 -25.52 -1.40 -9.07
N GLN A 203 -24.31 -1.25 -9.60
CA GLN A 203 -24.04 -0.48 -10.83
C GLN A 203 -24.04 -1.42 -12.05
N HIS A 204 -24.91 -1.14 -13.03
CA HIS A 204 -25.06 -1.96 -14.24
C HIS A 204 -24.36 -1.39 -15.49
N ARG A 205 -23.49 -0.41 -15.31
CA ARG A 205 -22.75 0.19 -16.42
C ARG A 205 -21.66 -0.74 -16.96
N PRO A 206 -21.42 -0.76 -18.29
CA PRO A 206 -20.39 -1.58 -18.88
C PRO A 206 -18.98 -1.14 -18.43
N VAL A 207 -18.09 -2.11 -18.25
CA VAL A 207 -16.66 -1.90 -17.96
C VAL A 207 -15.84 -2.41 -19.14
N LEU A 208 -15.16 -1.49 -19.82
CA LEU A 208 -14.32 -1.81 -20.97
C LEU A 208 -12.85 -1.94 -20.56
N ALA A 209 -12.24 -3.05 -21.00
CA ALA A 209 -10.80 -3.24 -20.86
C ALA A 209 -10.05 -2.44 -21.94
N VAL A 210 -9.18 -1.53 -21.54
CA VAL A 210 -8.39 -0.69 -22.45
C VAL A 210 -6.91 -1.05 -22.37
N ARG A 211 -6.25 -1.15 -23.53
CA ARG A 211 -4.80 -1.28 -23.58
C ARG A 211 -4.17 0.09 -23.35
N LEU A 212 -3.25 0.17 -22.40
CA LEU A 212 -2.38 1.31 -22.28
C LEU A 212 -1.34 1.28 -23.42
N PRO A 213 -1.01 2.42 -24.02
CA PRO A 213 -0.03 2.47 -25.11
C PRO A 213 1.39 2.19 -24.62
N GLY A 214 2.26 1.81 -25.54
CA GLY A 214 3.71 1.68 -25.32
C GLY A 214 4.13 0.42 -24.54
N ALA A 215 5.40 0.39 -24.15
CA ALA A 215 6.03 -0.73 -23.47
C ALA A 215 5.38 -1.03 -22.10
N ALA A 216 5.03 0.01 -21.34
CA ALA A 216 4.38 -0.15 -20.04
C ALA A 216 3.04 -0.89 -20.16
N GLY A 217 2.18 -0.52 -21.11
CA GLY A 217 0.91 -1.19 -21.33
C GLY A 217 1.08 -2.64 -21.79
N LYS A 218 2.10 -2.92 -22.60
CA LYS A 218 2.44 -4.29 -23.02
C LYS A 218 2.92 -5.12 -21.82
N ALA A 219 3.77 -4.57 -20.97
CA ALA A 219 4.27 -5.23 -19.77
C ALA A 219 3.13 -5.52 -18.76
N MET A 220 2.24 -4.55 -18.51
CA MET A 220 1.08 -4.75 -17.63
C MET A 220 0.13 -5.86 -18.14
N ALA A 221 -0.12 -5.88 -19.45
CA ALA A 221 -0.96 -6.91 -20.06
C ALA A 221 -0.27 -8.29 -20.10
N GLY A 222 1.05 -8.33 -20.08
CA GLY A 222 1.87 -9.55 -20.07
C GLY A 222 2.22 -10.07 -18.67
N GLY A 223 1.57 -9.60 -17.61
CA GLY A 223 1.84 -10.07 -16.25
C GLY A 223 3.06 -9.41 -15.57
N GLY A 224 3.56 -8.29 -16.08
CA GLY A 224 4.70 -7.57 -15.49
C GLY A 224 4.48 -7.10 -14.06
N GLN A 225 3.27 -7.23 -13.54
CA GLN A 225 2.88 -6.91 -12.16
C GLN A 225 2.49 -8.12 -11.32
N LEU A 226 2.72 -9.33 -11.84
CA LEU A 226 2.67 -10.56 -11.07
C LEU A 226 3.99 -10.76 -10.32
N PRO A 227 3.99 -11.50 -9.21
CA PRO A 227 5.21 -11.82 -8.47
C PRO A 227 6.28 -12.43 -9.38
N SER A 228 7.54 -12.09 -9.12
CA SER A 228 8.68 -12.60 -9.89
C SER A 228 9.20 -13.96 -9.40
N GLY A 229 8.77 -14.37 -8.20
CA GLY A 229 9.26 -15.60 -7.57
C GLY A 229 8.39 -16.06 -6.39
N PRO A 230 8.87 -17.05 -5.65
CA PRO A 230 8.22 -17.50 -4.43
C PRO A 230 8.24 -16.38 -3.37
N GLY A 231 7.18 -16.33 -2.56
CA GLY A 231 7.03 -15.32 -1.50
C GLY A 231 5.71 -15.52 -0.77
N PRO A 232 5.46 -14.71 0.26
CA PRO A 232 4.22 -14.78 1.04
C PRO A 232 2.99 -14.51 0.16
N ARG A 233 1.90 -15.17 0.51
CA ARG A 233 0.59 -15.00 -0.16
C ARG A 233 -0.45 -14.64 0.88
N GLY A 234 -1.25 -13.62 0.56
CA GLY A 234 -2.47 -13.33 1.30
C GLY A 234 -3.45 -14.49 1.17
N VAL A 235 -4.33 -14.61 2.13
CA VAL A 235 -5.33 -15.68 2.19
C VAL A 235 -6.73 -15.17 1.86
N LEU A 236 -7.02 -13.87 2.12
CA LEU A 236 -8.31 -13.27 1.86
C LEU A 236 -8.53 -13.12 0.35
N THR A 237 -9.49 -13.89 -0.18
CA THR A 237 -9.85 -13.81 -1.60
C THR A 237 -10.60 -12.50 -1.90
N PHE A 238 -10.61 -12.11 -3.19
CA PHE A 238 -11.34 -10.92 -3.62
C PHE A 238 -12.85 -11.04 -3.37
N ASP A 239 -13.42 -12.24 -3.55
CA ASP A 239 -14.85 -12.48 -3.36
C ASP A 239 -15.24 -12.46 -1.88
N GLU A 240 -14.42 -13.01 -0.98
CA GLU A 240 -14.61 -12.89 0.48
C GLU A 240 -14.51 -11.43 0.94
N TRP A 241 -13.54 -10.68 0.42
CA TRP A 241 -13.42 -9.25 0.68
C TRP A 241 -14.66 -8.46 0.22
N LEU A 242 -15.20 -8.77 -0.97
CA LEU A 242 -16.46 -8.18 -1.46
C LEU A 242 -17.64 -8.53 -0.56
N ALA A 243 -17.77 -9.80 -0.17
CA ALA A 243 -18.84 -10.27 0.72
C ALA A 243 -18.79 -9.61 2.11
N ALA A 244 -17.59 -9.28 2.60
CA ALA A 244 -17.38 -8.54 3.84
C ALA A 244 -17.63 -7.01 3.72
N GLY A 245 -18.18 -6.54 2.59
CA GLY A 245 -18.50 -5.12 2.39
C GLY A 245 -17.35 -4.27 1.86
N GLY A 246 -16.25 -4.87 1.40
CA GLY A 246 -15.09 -4.15 0.88
C GLY A 246 -15.40 -3.21 -0.30
N ALA A 247 -16.44 -3.50 -1.07
CA ALA A 247 -16.89 -2.66 -2.17
C ALA A 247 -17.38 -1.27 -1.75
N THR A 248 -17.87 -1.12 -0.53
CA THR A 248 -18.49 0.14 -0.04
C THR A 248 -17.48 1.13 0.54
N GLY A 249 -16.20 0.77 0.62
CA GLY A 249 -15.16 1.62 1.22
C GLY A 249 -15.21 1.71 2.75
N SER A 250 -16.12 1.00 3.40
CA SER A 250 -16.15 0.84 4.84
C SER A 250 -15.07 -0.16 5.24
N VAL A 251 -14.12 0.24 6.07
CA VAL A 251 -13.18 -0.71 6.69
C VAL A 251 -14.01 -1.57 7.65
N PRO A 252 -14.12 -2.90 7.46
CA PRO A 252 -14.79 -3.73 8.46
C PRO A 252 -14.06 -3.56 9.79
N ALA A 253 -14.84 -3.36 10.87
CA ALA A 253 -14.29 -3.35 12.22
C ALA A 253 -13.60 -4.71 12.44
N SER A 254 -12.35 -4.69 12.92
CA SER A 254 -11.62 -5.90 13.27
C SER A 254 -12.47 -6.70 14.26
N THR A 255 -12.94 -7.87 13.86
CA THR A 255 -13.50 -8.86 14.79
C THR A 255 -12.33 -9.32 15.67
N GLY A 256 -12.21 -8.71 16.85
CA GLY A 256 -11.32 -9.20 17.89
C GLY A 256 -11.69 -10.66 18.22
N PRO A 257 -10.73 -11.47 18.72
CA PRO A 257 -10.98 -12.85 19.05
C PRO A 257 -12.13 -12.94 20.06
N ALA A 258 -13.13 -13.77 19.75
CA ALA A 258 -14.24 -14.06 20.64
C ALA A 258 -13.67 -14.55 21.97
N SER A 259 -13.90 -13.79 23.03
CA SER A 259 -13.59 -14.22 24.39
C SER A 259 -14.48 -15.43 24.69
N THR A 260 -13.91 -16.63 24.67
CA THR A 260 -14.56 -17.81 25.24
C THR A 260 -14.75 -17.60 26.73
N GLY A 261 -15.95 -17.15 27.08
CA GLY A 261 -16.39 -17.09 28.48
C GLY A 261 -16.34 -18.48 29.08
N ARG A 262 -15.40 -18.70 29.99
CA ARG A 262 -15.34 -19.87 30.85
C ARG A 262 -16.38 -19.67 31.95
N ALA A 263 -17.54 -20.28 31.76
CA ALA A 263 -18.45 -20.52 32.88
C ALA A 263 -17.77 -21.51 33.85
N GLY A 264 -17.49 -21.08 35.05
CA GLY A 264 -16.97 -21.87 36.14
C GLY A 264 -17.86 -21.70 37.35
N ARG A 265 -18.33 -22.79 37.85
CA ARG A 265 -19.16 -22.96 39.05
C ARG A 265 -18.53 -22.34 40.30
#